data_0d84e01cdb5cce3da2528ac428062ab4
#
_entry.id   0d84e01cdb5cce3da2528ac428062ab4
#
_cell.length_a   1.000
_cell.length_b   1.000
_cell.length_c   1.000
_cell.angle_alpha   90.00
_cell.angle_beta   90.00
_cell.angle_gamma   90.00
#
_symmetry.space_group_name_H-M   'P 1'
#
loop_
_entity.id
_entity.type
_entity.pdbx_description
1 polymer ?
#
loop_
_entity_poly.entity_id
_entity_poly.type
_entity_poly.pdbx_seq_one_letter_code
_entity_poly.pdbx_strand_id
1 'polypeptide(L)'
;MAVRIVENCCSPLFLDFVRHQVEQSDRWNFKYPMNTSFDEKHAKLEIIGGQGAPDQRLAGIAMSLMIQIYEMASDIITPNIMFCGASIKDKYRKDNLHTDHVDDPKSMKLIKVLGILNTDWQDSWGGGFEHGGEVYPVRPTDFIIFDSKIEHRAADILVDKKRIAIDFTMQGQHHDFALGEGERYNVNNY
;
A
#
# COMPACT_ATOMS: atom_id res chain seq x y z
N MET A 1 18.69 -0.05 -1.18
CA MET A 1 17.37 0.03 -1.79
C MET A 1 16.31 -0.32 -0.78
N ALA A 2 15.31 0.49 -0.69
CA ALA A 2 14.49 0.50 0.51
C ALA A 2 13.10 -0.13 0.32
N VAL A 3 13.06 -1.42 0.09
CA VAL A 3 11.83 -2.22 0.09
C VAL A 3 11.99 -3.39 1.07
N ARG A 4 11.01 -3.59 1.94
CA ARG A 4 10.90 -4.79 2.77
C ARG A 4 9.58 -5.50 2.47
N ILE A 5 9.64 -6.79 2.22
CA ILE A 5 8.46 -7.64 2.12
C ILE A 5 8.24 -8.32 3.46
N VAL A 6 7.05 -8.18 4.00
CA VAL A 6 6.60 -8.89 5.19
C VAL A 6 5.65 -9.97 4.72
N GLU A 7 6.05 -11.21 4.86
CA GLU A 7 5.32 -12.37 4.31
C GLU A 7 4.29 -12.89 5.32
N ASN A 8 3.15 -13.34 4.79
CA ASN A 8 2.10 -14.01 5.57
C ASN A 8 1.58 -13.19 6.76
N CYS A 9 1.38 -11.88 6.56
CA CYS A 9 0.95 -10.96 7.62
C CYS A 9 -0.44 -11.28 8.19
N CYS A 10 -1.29 -11.96 7.43
CA CYS A 10 -2.64 -12.29 7.85
C CYS A 10 -3.11 -13.60 7.22
N SER A 11 -4.16 -14.19 7.76
CA SER A 11 -4.75 -15.37 7.13
C SER A 11 -5.45 -15.02 5.82
N PRO A 12 -5.44 -15.92 4.82
CA PRO A 12 -6.20 -15.72 3.57
C PRO A 12 -7.70 -15.49 3.82
N LEU A 13 -8.28 -16.13 4.82
CA LEU A 13 -9.69 -15.94 5.18
C LEU A 13 -9.97 -14.53 5.68
N PHE A 14 -9.07 -13.97 6.49
CA PHE A 14 -9.21 -12.59 6.96
C PHE A 14 -9.03 -11.60 5.81
N LEU A 15 -8.07 -11.84 4.93
CA LEU A 15 -7.85 -11.00 3.75
C LEU A 15 -9.07 -11.01 2.82
N ASP A 16 -9.68 -12.17 2.62
CA ASP A 16 -10.91 -12.30 1.81
C ASP A 16 -12.11 -11.58 2.45
N PHE A 17 -12.22 -11.64 3.77
CA PHE A 17 -13.20 -10.85 4.52
C PHE A 17 -12.97 -9.34 4.32
N VAL A 18 -11.73 -8.86 4.44
CA VAL A 18 -11.37 -7.45 4.19
C VAL A 18 -11.75 -7.05 2.76
N ARG A 19 -11.39 -7.89 1.78
CA ARG A 19 -11.75 -7.70 0.37
C ARG A 19 -13.25 -7.52 0.19
N HIS A 20 -14.03 -8.46 0.74
CA HIS A 20 -15.49 -8.42 0.62
C HIS A 20 -16.06 -7.11 1.20
N GLN A 21 -15.60 -6.69 2.37
CA GLN A 21 -16.07 -5.43 2.98
C GLN A 21 -15.69 -4.20 2.14
N VAL A 22 -14.49 -4.18 1.57
CA VAL A 22 -14.01 -3.11 0.70
C VAL A 22 -14.83 -3.06 -0.61
N GLU A 23 -15.11 -4.19 -1.23
CA GLU A 23 -15.91 -4.28 -2.45
C GLU A 23 -17.36 -3.82 -2.25
N GLN A 24 -17.93 -4.01 -1.07
CA GLN A 24 -19.30 -3.60 -0.73
C GLN A 24 -19.43 -2.11 -0.37
N SER A 25 -18.35 -1.36 -0.35
CA SER A 25 -18.41 0.07 -0.05
C SER A 25 -19.14 0.84 -1.16
N ASP A 26 -20.02 1.74 -0.77
CA ASP A 26 -20.68 2.70 -1.66
C ASP A 26 -19.85 4.01 -1.84
N ARG A 27 -18.65 4.07 -1.23
CA ARG A 27 -17.77 5.24 -1.23
C ARG A 27 -16.70 5.21 -2.29
N TRP A 28 -16.70 4.24 -3.20
CA TRP A 28 -15.77 4.20 -4.31
C TRP A 28 -15.89 5.44 -5.20
N ASN A 29 -14.77 6.15 -5.37
CA ASN A 29 -14.66 7.24 -6.33
C ASN A 29 -14.02 6.72 -7.62
N PHE A 30 -14.81 6.56 -8.67
CA PHE A 30 -14.36 6.09 -9.98
C PHE A 30 -13.78 7.19 -10.90
N LYS A 31 -13.61 8.40 -10.39
CA LYS A 31 -13.10 9.56 -11.12
C LYS A 31 -11.91 10.20 -10.42
N TYR A 32 -11.22 9.46 -9.57
CA TYR A 32 -10.13 10.01 -8.78
C TYR A 32 -8.98 10.43 -9.71
N PRO A 33 -8.54 11.70 -9.69
CA PRO A 33 -7.38 12.13 -10.44
C PRO A 33 -6.13 11.47 -9.87
N MET A 34 -5.38 10.81 -10.72
CA MET A 34 -4.10 10.18 -10.37
C MET A 34 -3.03 10.61 -11.36
N ASN A 35 -1.77 10.39 -10.99
CA ASN A 35 -0.61 10.55 -11.86
C ASN A 35 -0.57 9.42 -12.92
N THR A 36 -1.60 9.35 -13.73
CA THR A 36 -1.69 8.42 -14.86
C THR A 36 -1.55 9.19 -16.16
N SER A 37 -0.87 8.62 -17.14
CA SER A 37 -0.66 9.23 -18.45
C SER A 37 -1.91 9.28 -19.33
N PHE A 38 -3.01 8.72 -18.87
CA PHE A 38 -4.27 8.65 -19.60
C PHE A 38 -5.40 9.18 -18.72
N ASP A 39 -6.39 9.81 -19.37
CA ASP A 39 -7.65 10.29 -18.75
C ASP A 39 -8.50 9.15 -18.13
N GLU A 40 -7.89 8.03 -17.79
CA GLU A 40 -8.61 6.88 -17.32
C GLU A 40 -8.99 7.02 -15.85
N LYS A 41 -10.25 6.77 -15.64
CA LYS A 41 -10.92 6.85 -14.36
C LYS A 41 -10.32 5.84 -13.41
N HIS A 42 -9.66 6.35 -12.41
CA HIS A 42 -9.10 5.55 -11.35
C HIS A 42 -10.14 5.30 -10.26
N ALA A 43 -10.37 4.03 -9.92
CA ALA A 43 -11.22 3.70 -8.78
C ALA A 43 -10.40 3.75 -7.49
N LYS A 44 -10.75 4.68 -6.61
CA LYS A 44 -10.13 4.83 -5.29
C LYS A 44 -11.19 4.87 -4.20
N LEU A 45 -10.91 4.25 -3.08
CA LEU A 45 -11.69 4.28 -1.86
C LEU A 45 -10.80 4.81 -0.74
N GLU A 46 -11.20 5.90 -0.10
CA GLU A 46 -10.54 6.41 1.10
C GLU A 46 -11.19 5.77 2.34
N ILE A 47 -10.37 5.25 3.25
CA ILE A 47 -10.81 4.53 4.45
C ILE A 47 -10.43 5.33 5.71
N ILE A 48 -9.20 5.81 5.78
CA ILE A 48 -8.70 6.66 6.87
C ILE A 48 -8.00 7.84 6.25
N GLY A 49 -8.31 9.05 6.69
CA GLY A 49 -7.74 10.29 6.14
C GLY A 49 -8.20 10.56 4.72
N GLY A 50 -7.41 11.38 3.97
CA GLY A 50 -7.73 11.76 2.60
C GLY A 50 -8.47 13.08 2.48
N GLN A 51 -8.78 13.47 1.24
CA GLN A 51 -9.45 14.73 0.91
C GLN A 51 -10.94 14.56 0.58
N GLY A 52 -11.38 13.32 0.43
CA GLY A 52 -12.75 12.96 0.09
C GLY A 52 -13.62 12.64 1.31
N ALA A 53 -14.54 11.72 1.13
CA ALA A 53 -15.42 11.21 2.18
C ALA A 53 -15.01 9.77 2.54
N PRO A 54 -14.13 9.58 3.53
CA PRO A 54 -13.63 8.26 3.88
C PRO A 54 -14.76 7.33 4.35
N ASP A 55 -14.64 6.05 4.05
CA ASP A 55 -15.57 5.05 4.58
C ASP A 55 -15.14 4.62 5.99
N GLN A 56 -15.59 5.39 6.97
CA GLN A 56 -15.26 5.16 8.37
C GLN A 56 -15.72 3.79 8.90
N ARG A 57 -16.67 3.13 8.25
CA ARG A 57 -17.10 1.77 8.63
C ARG A 57 -15.99 0.76 8.45
N LEU A 58 -15.10 1.01 7.48
CA LEU A 58 -13.95 0.16 7.18
C LEU A 58 -12.73 0.47 8.05
N ALA A 59 -12.71 1.58 8.77
CA ALA A 59 -11.55 2.01 9.56
C ALA A 59 -11.10 0.96 10.59
N GLY A 60 -12.05 0.37 11.30
CA GLY A 60 -11.75 -0.69 12.27
C GLY A 60 -11.15 -1.95 11.64
N ILE A 61 -11.62 -2.31 10.43
CA ILE A 61 -11.09 -3.45 9.67
C ILE A 61 -9.68 -3.15 9.17
N ALA A 62 -9.46 -1.95 8.63
CA ALA A 62 -8.14 -1.51 8.18
C ALA A 62 -7.13 -1.45 9.34
N MET A 63 -7.54 -0.95 10.50
CA MET A 63 -6.71 -0.96 11.71
C MET A 63 -6.38 -2.37 12.17
N SER A 64 -7.33 -3.30 12.11
CA SER A 64 -7.10 -4.71 12.47
C SER A 64 -6.09 -5.37 11.54
N LEU A 65 -6.13 -5.06 10.24
CA LEU A 65 -5.13 -5.52 9.28
C LEU A 65 -3.76 -4.90 9.58
N MET A 66 -3.72 -3.58 9.86
CA MET A 66 -2.48 -2.88 10.15
C MET A 66 -1.81 -3.39 11.45
N ILE A 67 -2.58 -3.76 12.47
CA ILE A 67 -2.02 -4.34 13.70
C ILE A 67 -1.25 -5.63 13.39
N GLN A 68 -1.79 -6.51 12.55
CA GLN A 68 -1.11 -7.76 12.16
C GLN A 68 0.20 -7.48 11.40
N ILE A 69 0.19 -6.48 10.52
CA ILE A 69 1.40 -6.05 9.81
C ILE A 69 2.41 -5.43 10.78
N TYR A 70 1.93 -4.60 11.71
CA TYR A 70 2.76 -3.93 12.71
C TYR A 70 3.44 -4.93 13.65
N GLU A 71 2.78 -5.99 14.07
CA GLU A 71 3.37 -7.05 14.89
C GLU A 71 4.62 -7.67 14.24
N MET A 72 4.67 -7.71 12.91
CA MET A 72 5.77 -8.29 12.14
C MET A 72 6.82 -7.26 11.68
N ALA A 73 6.52 -5.98 11.76
CA ALA A 73 7.35 -4.89 11.24
C ALA A 73 7.46 -3.69 12.19
N SER A 74 7.28 -3.90 13.48
CA SER A 74 7.32 -2.85 14.50
C SER A 74 8.69 -2.17 14.65
N ASP A 75 9.73 -2.78 14.08
CA ASP A 75 11.07 -2.20 13.96
C ASP A 75 11.16 -1.10 12.89
N ILE A 76 10.16 -0.99 12.02
CA ILE A 76 10.18 -0.12 10.84
C ILE A 76 9.06 0.90 10.86
N ILE A 77 7.84 0.48 11.18
CA ILE A 77 6.64 1.31 11.15
C ILE A 77 6.19 1.69 12.55
N THR A 78 5.60 2.87 12.67
CA THR A 78 4.87 3.26 13.89
C THR A 78 3.39 2.93 13.71
N PRO A 79 2.62 2.74 14.78
CA PRO A 79 1.18 2.49 14.68
C PRO A 79 0.37 3.75 14.29
N ASN A 80 1.02 4.81 13.82
CA ASN A 80 0.38 6.05 13.44
C ASN A 80 0.00 6.05 11.95
N ILE A 81 -1.26 5.69 11.67
CA ILE A 81 -1.82 5.68 10.33
C ILE A 81 -2.26 7.10 9.96
N MET A 82 -1.66 7.68 8.94
CA MET A 82 -2.03 8.99 8.39
C MET A 82 -3.08 8.88 7.29
N PHE A 83 -3.00 7.80 6.53
CA PHE A 83 -3.93 7.51 5.45
C PHE A 83 -4.06 6.00 5.27
N CYS A 84 -5.25 5.56 4.91
CA CYS A 84 -5.51 4.23 4.37
C CYS A 84 -6.51 4.34 3.23
N GLY A 85 -6.23 3.66 2.13
CA GLY A 85 -7.13 3.58 1.00
C GLY A 85 -7.02 2.29 0.23
N ALA A 86 -8.00 2.04 -0.62
CA ALA A 86 -7.97 0.94 -1.57
C ALA A 86 -8.08 1.47 -3.00
N SER A 87 -7.51 0.73 -3.94
CA SER A 87 -7.55 1.07 -5.36
C SER A 87 -7.77 -0.15 -6.22
N ILE A 88 -8.43 0.04 -7.37
CA ILE A 88 -8.63 -1.01 -8.37
C ILE A 88 -7.74 -0.72 -9.56
N LYS A 89 -7.03 -1.75 -10.01
CA LYS A 89 -6.27 -1.75 -11.27
C LYS A 89 -6.67 -2.95 -12.12
N ASP A 90 -6.80 -2.72 -13.41
CA ASP A 90 -6.97 -3.75 -14.43
C ASP A 90 -5.87 -3.64 -15.51
N LYS A 91 -5.96 -4.45 -16.56
CA LYS A 91 -4.97 -4.46 -17.65
C LYS A 91 -4.92 -3.17 -18.48
N TYR A 92 -5.98 -2.37 -18.44
CA TYR A 92 -6.09 -1.15 -19.25
C TYR A 92 -5.49 0.06 -18.53
N ARG A 93 -5.44 0.03 -17.19
CA ARG A 93 -4.85 1.12 -16.41
C ARG A 93 -3.33 1.07 -16.47
N LYS A 94 -2.73 2.16 -16.92
CA LYS A 94 -1.28 2.38 -16.93
C LYS A 94 -0.91 3.44 -15.90
N ASP A 95 -0.05 3.10 -14.97
CA ASP A 95 0.42 4.03 -13.95
C ASP A 95 1.79 4.59 -14.35
N ASN A 96 1.98 5.90 -14.18
CA ASN A 96 3.28 6.53 -14.34
C ASN A 96 4.15 6.30 -13.10
N LEU A 97 5.46 6.31 -13.29
CA LEU A 97 6.40 6.44 -12.19
C LEU A 97 6.13 7.78 -11.48
N HIS A 98 6.01 7.73 -10.17
CA HIS A 98 5.76 8.89 -9.33
C HIS A 98 6.36 8.69 -7.94
N THR A 99 6.46 9.77 -7.21
CA THR A 99 6.73 9.76 -5.78
C THR A 99 5.49 10.27 -5.06
N ASP A 100 5.21 9.77 -3.87
CA ASP A 100 4.14 10.30 -3.01
C ASP A 100 4.65 11.47 -2.14
N HIS A 101 5.73 12.09 -2.56
CA HIS A 101 6.39 13.14 -1.79
C HIS A 101 5.58 14.44 -1.87
N VAL A 102 5.17 14.93 -0.72
CA VAL A 102 4.77 16.31 -0.53
C VAL A 102 6.01 17.04 -0.02
N ASP A 103 6.43 18.10 -0.71
CA ASP A 103 7.51 18.99 -0.28
C ASP A 103 7.10 19.75 0.98
N ASP A 104 7.11 19.08 2.12
CA ASP A 104 7.02 19.71 3.42
C ASP A 104 8.42 19.78 4.04
N PRO A 105 9.00 20.98 4.23
CA PRO A 105 10.30 21.13 4.90
C PRO A 105 10.31 20.64 6.36
N LYS A 106 9.15 20.40 6.96
CA LYS A 106 9.01 19.73 8.26
C LYS A 106 8.81 18.22 8.10
N SER A 107 9.10 17.68 6.94
CA SER A 107 8.70 16.37 6.48
C SER A 107 9.01 15.27 7.50
N MET A 108 7.99 14.85 8.17
CA MET A 108 7.95 13.52 8.78
C MET A 108 8.24 12.49 7.69
N LYS A 109 9.08 11.53 7.98
CA LYS A 109 9.36 10.45 7.06
C LYS A 109 8.08 9.64 6.88
N LEU A 110 7.54 9.65 5.68
CA LEU A 110 6.36 8.87 5.34
C LEU A 110 6.77 7.55 4.74
N ILE A 111 6.22 6.49 5.29
CA ILE A 111 6.40 5.11 4.83
C ILE A 111 5.08 4.63 4.27
N LYS A 112 5.16 3.90 3.18
CA LYS A 112 4.02 3.21 2.61
C LYS A 112 4.05 1.73 2.94
N VAL A 113 2.87 1.19 3.18
CA VAL A 113 2.63 -0.24 3.32
C VAL A 113 1.58 -0.62 2.30
N LEU A 114 1.92 -1.49 1.37
CA LEU A 114 1.08 -1.89 0.24
C LEU A 114 0.85 -3.40 0.25
N GLY A 115 -0.39 -3.82 0.09
CA GLY A 115 -0.75 -5.21 -0.15
C GLY A 115 -1.89 -5.33 -1.16
N ILE A 116 -2.22 -6.55 -1.55
CA ILE A 116 -3.37 -6.85 -2.40
C ILE A 116 -4.40 -7.66 -1.63
N LEU A 117 -5.68 -7.42 -1.94
CA LEU A 117 -6.78 -8.10 -1.29
C LEU A 117 -7.25 -9.36 -2.06
N ASN A 118 -6.71 -9.61 -3.25
CA ASN A 118 -7.03 -10.76 -4.08
C ASN A 118 -6.30 -12.00 -3.56
N THR A 119 -7.00 -12.92 -2.94
CA THR A 119 -6.43 -14.16 -2.37
C THR A 119 -6.04 -15.21 -3.42
N ASP A 120 -6.53 -15.05 -4.65
CA ASP A 120 -6.26 -15.92 -5.81
C ASP A 120 -5.20 -15.34 -6.76
N TRP A 121 -4.55 -14.22 -6.44
CA TRP A 121 -3.59 -13.57 -7.33
C TRP A 121 -2.34 -14.41 -7.55
N GLN A 122 -1.84 -14.43 -8.78
CA GLN A 122 -0.65 -15.19 -9.19
C GLN A 122 0.40 -14.25 -9.79
N ASP A 123 1.67 -14.52 -9.53
CA ASP A 123 2.80 -13.72 -10.04
C ASP A 123 2.79 -13.65 -11.58
N SER A 124 2.37 -14.72 -12.26
CA SER A 124 2.25 -14.80 -13.72
C SER A 124 1.21 -13.84 -14.32
N TRP A 125 0.30 -13.28 -13.52
CA TRP A 125 -0.69 -12.30 -13.97
C TRP A 125 -0.14 -10.87 -14.04
N GLY A 126 1.11 -10.68 -13.63
CA GLY A 126 1.74 -9.36 -13.56
C GLY A 126 1.18 -8.53 -12.40
N GLY A 127 1.15 -7.21 -12.59
CA GLY A 127 0.63 -6.30 -11.56
C GLY A 127 1.53 -6.20 -10.34
N GLY A 128 2.81 -6.49 -10.45
CA GLY A 128 3.79 -6.31 -9.39
C GLY A 128 3.91 -4.85 -8.97
N PHE A 129 4.81 -4.58 -8.04
CA PHE A 129 5.16 -3.25 -7.57
C PHE A 129 6.55 -2.87 -8.08
N GLU A 130 6.65 -1.83 -8.90
CA GLU A 130 7.91 -1.29 -9.38
C GLU A 130 8.38 -0.17 -8.45
N HIS A 131 9.63 -0.27 -7.97
CA HIS A 131 10.24 0.69 -7.07
C HIS A 131 11.74 0.77 -7.31
N GLY A 132 12.25 1.98 -7.56
CA GLY A 132 13.67 2.20 -7.82
C GLY A 132 14.21 1.40 -9.02
N GLY A 133 13.37 1.10 -10.02
CA GLY A 133 13.74 0.35 -11.21
C GLY A 133 13.68 -1.18 -11.06
N GLU A 134 13.29 -1.70 -9.91
CA GLU A 134 13.04 -3.13 -9.69
C GLU A 134 11.56 -3.44 -9.55
N VAL A 135 11.14 -4.63 -10.01
CA VAL A 135 9.75 -5.09 -9.91
C VAL A 135 9.65 -6.20 -8.86
N TYR A 136 8.87 -5.93 -7.83
CA TYR A 136 8.59 -6.87 -6.75
C TYR A 136 7.24 -7.55 -6.99
N PRO A 137 7.12 -8.88 -6.83
CA PRO A 137 5.84 -9.54 -6.88
C PRO A 137 4.95 -9.07 -5.72
N VAL A 138 3.66 -8.90 -5.99
CA VAL A 138 2.66 -8.68 -4.96
C VAL A 138 1.87 -9.97 -4.78
N ARG A 139 1.93 -10.55 -3.59
CA ARG A 139 1.31 -11.84 -3.28
C ARG A 139 0.21 -11.66 -2.23
N PRO A 140 -0.79 -12.52 -2.26
CA PRO A 140 -1.80 -12.53 -1.19
C PRO A 140 -1.13 -12.70 0.18
N THR A 141 -1.63 -11.97 1.16
CA THR A 141 -1.14 -11.95 2.56
C THR A 141 0.23 -11.35 2.80
N ASP A 142 1.01 -11.04 1.74
CA ASP A 142 2.28 -10.34 1.85
C ASP A 142 2.07 -8.82 1.73
N PHE A 143 2.86 -8.07 2.48
CA PHE A 143 2.83 -6.61 2.42
C PHE A 143 4.22 -6.06 2.12
N ILE A 144 4.25 -5.07 1.25
CA ILE A 144 5.47 -4.38 0.82
C ILE A 144 5.55 -3.05 1.58
N ILE A 145 6.64 -2.85 2.31
CA ILE A 145 6.95 -1.62 3.02
C ILE A 145 8.04 -0.89 2.25
N PHE A 146 7.83 0.39 1.94
CA PHE A 146 8.76 1.15 1.12
C PHE A 146 8.78 2.66 1.45
N ASP A 147 9.86 3.32 1.05
CA ASP A 147 9.99 4.77 1.14
C ASP A 147 9.22 5.43 -0.03
N SER A 148 8.24 6.24 0.31
CA SER A 148 7.39 6.95 -0.66
C SER A 148 8.11 8.02 -1.48
N LYS A 149 9.32 8.42 -1.09
CA LYS A 149 10.16 9.39 -1.80
C LYS A 149 10.90 8.82 -3.01
N ILE A 150 10.96 7.50 -3.13
CA ILE A 150 11.57 6.84 -4.27
C ILE A 150 10.51 6.60 -5.34
N GLU A 151 10.85 6.80 -6.59
CA GLU A 151 9.94 6.60 -7.71
C GLU A 151 9.41 5.16 -7.73
N HIS A 152 8.09 5.06 -7.83
CA HIS A 152 7.39 3.79 -7.83
C HIS A 152 6.11 3.84 -8.66
N ARG A 153 5.59 2.68 -9.00
CA ARG A 153 4.27 2.49 -9.62
C ARG A 153 3.76 1.06 -9.47
N ALA A 154 2.49 0.86 -9.74
CA ALA A 154 1.96 -0.47 -9.96
C ALA A 154 2.29 -0.92 -11.40
N ALA A 155 3.02 -2.03 -11.55
CA ALA A 155 3.35 -2.62 -12.84
C ALA A 155 2.09 -3.11 -13.58
N ASP A 156 2.21 -3.38 -14.87
CA ASP A 156 1.10 -3.78 -15.73
C ASP A 156 0.51 -5.13 -15.34
N ILE A 157 -0.82 -5.21 -15.42
CA ILE A 157 -1.55 -6.47 -15.33
C ILE A 157 -1.64 -7.08 -16.74
N LEU A 158 -1.31 -8.36 -16.85
CA LEU A 158 -1.18 -9.06 -18.13
C LEU A 158 -2.45 -9.86 -18.52
N VAL A 159 -3.37 -10.01 -17.59
CA VAL A 159 -4.59 -10.82 -17.73
C VAL A 159 -5.85 -9.99 -17.55
N ASP A 160 -7.00 -10.52 -17.95
CA ASP A 160 -8.30 -9.86 -17.78
C ASP A 160 -8.86 -10.10 -16.36
N LYS A 161 -8.16 -9.54 -15.39
CA LYS A 161 -8.48 -9.58 -13.96
C LYS A 161 -8.38 -8.19 -13.35
N LYS A 162 -9.12 -7.97 -12.26
CA LYS A 162 -9.01 -6.75 -11.45
C LYS A 162 -8.22 -7.06 -10.19
N ARG A 163 -7.21 -6.25 -9.92
CA ARG A 163 -6.46 -6.26 -8.67
C ARG A 163 -6.97 -5.18 -7.75
N ILE A 164 -7.35 -5.54 -6.54
CA ILE A 164 -7.67 -4.59 -5.49
C ILE A 164 -6.46 -4.50 -4.57
N ALA A 165 -5.85 -3.34 -4.53
CA ALA A 165 -4.77 -3.04 -3.60
C ALA A 165 -5.30 -2.25 -2.41
N ILE A 166 -4.70 -2.45 -1.24
CA ILE A 166 -4.87 -1.62 -0.06
C ILE A 166 -3.51 -1.01 0.28
N ASP A 167 -3.48 0.28 0.56
CA ASP A 167 -2.28 0.98 0.97
C ASP A 167 -2.49 1.79 2.24
N PHE A 168 -1.45 1.83 3.06
CA PHE A 168 -1.37 2.67 4.23
C PHE A 168 -0.22 3.65 4.07
N THR A 169 -0.43 4.89 4.47
CA THR A 169 0.62 5.86 4.70
C THR A 169 0.81 5.99 6.20
N MET A 170 2.01 5.66 6.65
CA MET A 170 2.40 5.62 8.04
C MET A 170 3.43 6.70 8.32
N GLN A 171 3.47 7.19 9.54
CA GLN A 171 4.62 7.93 10.02
C GLN A 171 5.74 6.92 10.30
N GLY A 172 6.90 7.09 9.65
CA GLY A 172 8.06 6.25 9.90
C GLY A 172 8.71 6.54 11.24
N GLN A 173 9.30 5.54 11.83
CA GLN A 173 10.24 5.72 12.92
C GLN A 173 11.49 6.45 12.40
N HIS A 174 12.12 7.20 13.28
CA HIS A 174 13.25 8.09 13.09
C HIS A 174 14.23 7.83 11.93
N HIS A 175 14.51 8.93 11.27
CA HIS A 175 15.69 9.22 10.48
C HIS A 175 16.08 8.21 9.45
N ASP A 176 16.64 7.76 8.82
CA ASP A 176 17.21 7.01 7.72
C ASP A 176 16.70 5.57 7.68
N PHE A 177 15.55 5.43 7.07
CA PHE A 177 15.06 4.16 6.59
C PHE A 177 16.00 3.66 5.49
N ALA A 178 17.22 3.35 5.86
CA ALA A 178 18.11 2.55 5.07
C ALA A 178 17.66 1.08 5.17
N LEU A 179 16.64 0.72 4.40
CA LEU A 179 16.41 -0.69 4.10
C LEU A 179 17.55 -1.16 3.21
N GLY A 180 18.56 -1.67 3.80
CA GLY A 180 19.68 -2.26 3.08
C GLY A 180 20.98 -1.67 3.53
N GLU A 181 21.55 -2.31 4.39
CA GLU A 181 22.90 -2.51 4.89
C GLU A 181 22.87 -2.62 6.41
N GLY A 182 22.32 -3.74 6.92
CA GLY A 182 22.79 -4.36 8.17
C GLY A 182 22.61 -3.64 9.51
N GLU A 183 22.15 -2.42 9.56
CA GLU A 183 21.89 -1.73 10.82
C GLU A 183 20.49 -1.98 11.30
N ARG A 184 20.35 -2.95 12.19
CA ARG A 184 19.14 -3.17 12.99
C ARG A 184 18.97 -1.97 13.91
N TYR A 185 17.91 -1.23 13.73
CA TYR A 185 17.49 -0.24 14.70
C TYR A 185 17.20 -0.90 16.03
N ASN A 186 17.99 -0.56 17.04
CA ASN A 186 17.80 -1.05 18.39
C ASN A 186 16.79 -0.15 19.10
N VAL A 187 15.55 -0.61 19.21
CA VAL A 187 14.44 0.11 19.87
C VAL A 187 14.65 0.30 21.38
N ASN A 188 15.74 -0.23 21.94
CA ASN A 188 16.01 -0.21 23.40
C ASN A 188 16.77 1.02 23.88
N ASN A 189 16.88 2.08 23.09
CA ASN A 189 17.59 3.31 23.46
C ASN A 189 16.66 4.49 23.78
N TYR A 190 15.44 4.23 24.27
CA TYR A 190 14.57 5.27 24.85
C TYR A 190 14.05 4.85 26.23
#